data_060df35d64763986e0d8293664a9aed9
#
_entry.id   060df35d64763986e0d8293664a9aed9
#
_cell.length_a   1.000
_cell.length_b   1.000
_cell.length_c   1.000
_cell.angle_alpha   90.00
_cell.angle_beta   90.00
_cell.angle_gamma   90.00
#
_symmetry.space_group_name_H-M   'P 1'
#
loop_
_entity.id
_entity.type
_entity.pdbx_description
1 polymer ?
#
loop_
_entity_poly.entity_id
_entity_poly.type
_entity_poly.pdbx_seq_one_letter_code
_entity_poly.pdbx_strand_id
1 'polypeptide(L)'
;MFWLGRGGSITHTISGIDIALWDILGKATGQPVGRLLGGRYKERVQPYASLLMDEPERLKDHLLSVKAQGFRAFKIGWGPFGRRNAATDEAIVRAAREAVGPENRLMVDAGGSDAHWTNGYRWALNTAKMLADYDVHWFEEALVPDALEDFVKLREHSPVPISGGEVLTRRQSFQPFLEARAFDIIQPDVTKVGGISEERRIAWTAREHGIRFIPHGWNTAVGLAADLHLASAFPETDLVEYLTGSPFIDEITQGGWKLDADGMLPIPTAPGLGLTLDQDAVRKYTNGIDLFS
;
A
#
# COMPACT_ATOMS: atom_id res chain seq x y z
N MET A 1 -19.24 -17.63 5.29
CA MET A 1 -18.16 -17.41 6.29
C MET A 1 -18.28 -18.27 7.55
N PHE A 2 -19.46 -18.71 7.93
CA PHE A 2 -19.66 -19.45 9.20
C PHE A 2 -18.75 -20.69 9.34
N TRP A 3 -18.62 -21.49 8.29
CA TRP A 3 -17.81 -22.72 8.30
C TRP A 3 -16.39 -22.56 7.80
N LEU A 4 -16.06 -21.46 7.12
CA LEU A 4 -14.79 -21.27 6.41
C LEU A 4 -13.84 -20.30 7.11
N GLY A 5 -14.23 -19.81 8.30
CA GLY A 5 -13.44 -18.83 9.03
C GLY A 5 -13.77 -17.38 8.66
N ARG A 6 -12.97 -16.45 9.20
CA ARG A 6 -13.27 -15.02 9.16
C ARG A 6 -12.11 -14.18 8.57
N GLY A 7 -11.22 -14.77 7.82
CA GLY A 7 -10.04 -14.10 7.28
C GLY A 7 -9.53 -14.77 6.03
N GLY A 8 -8.33 -14.39 5.59
CA GLY A 8 -7.63 -14.98 4.46
C GLY A 8 -8.43 -14.90 3.15
N SER A 9 -8.30 -15.90 2.30
CA SER A 9 -8.88 -15.93 0.94
C SER A 9 -10.37 -15.67 0.86
N ILE A 10 -11.14 -16.01 1.90
CA ILE A 10 -12.57 -15.69 1.95
C ILE A 10 -12.81 -14.18 2.01
N THR A 11 -12.02 -13.47 2.83
CA THR A 11 -12.15 -12.01 2.92
C THR A 11 -11.64 -11.34 1.65
N HIS A 12 -10.57 -11.88 1.03
CA HIS A 12 -10.10 -11.41 -0.28
C HIS A 12 -11.19 -11.54 -1.37
N THR A 13 -11.90 -12.69 -1.43
CA THR A 13 -13.02 -12.87 -2.35
C THR A 13 -14.14 -11.85 -2.09
N ILE A 14 -14.49 -11.62 -0.81
CA ILE A 14 -15.49 -10.61 -0.45
C ILE A 14 -15.03 -9.21 -0.86
N SER A 15 -13.74 -8.90 -0.74
CA SER A 15 -13.17 -7.62 -1.18
C SER A 15 -13.43 -7.37 -2.66
N GLY A 16 -13.15 -8.35 -3.50
CA GLY A 16 -13.42 -8.26 -4.94
C GLY A 16 -14.90 -8.02 -5.26
N ILE A 17 -15.80 -8.72 -4.56
CA ILE A 17 -17.26 -8.53 -4.72
C ILE A 17 -17.67 -7.12 -4.28
N ASP A 18 -17.20 -6.66 -3.14
CA ASP A 18 -17.52 -5.32 -2.61
C ASP A 18 -17.05 -4.22 -3.56
N ILE A 19 -15.81 -4.32 -4.08
CA ILE A 19 -15.27 -3.38 -5.06
C ILE A 19 -16.14 -3.34 -6.32
N ALA A 20 -16.56 -4.51 -6.83
CA ALA A 20 -17.45 -4.60 -7.99
C ALA A 20 -18.83 -3.97 -7.72
N LEU A 21 -19.40 -4.16 -6.52
CA LEU A 21 -20.69 -3.54 -6.14
C LEU A 21 -20.58 -2.00 -6.06
N TRP A 22 -19.45 -1.47 -5.58
CA TRP A 22 -19.20 -0.02 -5.60
C TRP A 22 -19.07 0.52 -7.03
N ASP A 23 -18.42 -0.23 -7.93
CA ASP A 23 -18.33 0.13 -9.35
C ASP A 23 -19.72 0.16 -10.01
N ILE A 24 -20.53 -0.87 -9.78
CA ILE A 24 -21.92 -0.95 -10.26
C ILE A 24 -22.75 0.24 -9.73
N LEU A 25 -22.68 0.53 -8.44
CA LEU A 25 -23.40 1.63 -7.82
C LEU A 25 -23.00 2.96 -8.46
N GLY A 26 -21.69 3.19 -8.63
CA GLY A 26 -21.17 4.38 -9.27
C GLY A 26 -21.67 4.54 -10.72
N LYS A 27 -21.64 3.46 -11.51
CA LYS A 27 -22.14 3.45 -12.88
C LYS A 27 -23.66 3.69 -12.94
N ALA A 28 -24.42 3.03 -12.06
CA ALA A 28 -25.88 3.17 -12.00
C ALA A 28 -26.33 4.59 -11.59
N THR A 29 -25.54 5.29 -10.77
CA THR A 29 -25.83 6.66 -10.31
C THR A 29 -25.15 7.75 -11.12
N GLY A 30 -24.31 7.38 -12.10
CA GLY A 30 -23.53 8.33 -12.89
C GLY A 30 -22.47 9.08 -12.07
N GLN A 31 -21.97 8.48 -10.97
CA GLN A 31 -21.01 9.11 -10.06
C GLN A 31 -19.71 8.29 -9.90
N PRO A 32 -18.54 8.93 -9.82
CA PRO A 32 -17.33 8.25 -9.42
C PRO A 32 -17.42 7.80 -7.95
N VAL A 33 -16.81 6.65 -7.62
CA VAL A 33 -16.86 6.05 -6.28
C VAL A 33 -16.41 7.04 -5.19
N GLY A 34 -15.39 7.85 -5.43
CA GLY A 34 -14.90 8.82 -4.44
C GLY A 34 -15.97 9.81 -3.98
N ARG A 35 -16.90 10.21 -4.86
CA ARG A 35 -18.05 11.06 -4.46
C ARG A 35 -19.05 10.32 -3.60
N LEU A 36 -19.30 9.05 -3.90
CA LEU A 36 -20.24 8.22 -3.13
C LEU A 36 -19.68 7.88 -1.73
N LEU A 37 -18.37 7.96 -1.55
CA LEU A 37 -17.73 7.74 -0.26
C LEU A 37 -17.89 8.90 0.73
N GLY A 38 -18.43 10.02 0.30
CA GLY A 38 -18.76 11.16 1.16
C GLY A 38 -18.01 12.44 0.84
N GLY A 39 -17.22 12.47 -0.21
CA GLY A 39 -16.54 13.66 -0.69
C GLY A 39 -15.33 13.35 -1.56
N ARG A 40 -14.95 14.36 -2.35
CA ARG A 40 -13.75 14.32 -3.17
C ARG A 40 -12.93 15.56 -2.84
N TYR A 41 -12.02 15.41 -1.89
CA TYR A 41 -11.21 16.50 -1.36
C TYR A 41 -10.02 16.86 -2.25
N LYS A 42 -9.63 15.96 -3.15
CA LYS A 42 -8.50 16.14 -4.07
C LYS A 42 -8.79 15.51 -5.43
N GLU A 43 -8.15 16.04 -6.47
CA GLU A 43 -8.29 15.57 -7.84
C GLU A 43 -7.11 14.68 -8.27
N ARG A 44 -6.03 14.66 -7.49
CA ARG A 44 -4.82 13.89 -7.72
C ARG A 44 -4.15 13.54 -6.39
N VAL A 45 -3.38 12.49 -6.38
CA VAL A 45 -2.65 12.02 -5.20
C VAL A 45 -1.24 11.59 -5.60
N GLN A 46 -0.28 11.72 -4.69
CA GLN A 46 1.09 11.29 -4.96
C GLN A 46 1.18 9.75 -4.87
N PRO A 47 1.56 9.05 -5.94
CA PRO A 47 1.89 7.65 -5.85
C PRO A 47 3.31 7.48 -5.28
N TYR A 48 3.50 6.45 -4.47
CA TYR A 48 4.85 5.97 -4.21
C TYR A 48 5.13 4.70 -5.03
N ALA A 49 6.26 4.70 -5.71
CA ALA A 49 6.73 3.54 -6.44
C ALA A 49 7.14 2.45 -5.43
N SER A 50 6.49 1.31 -5.50
CA SER A 50 6.79 0.17 -4.64
C SER A 50 7.63 -0.86 -5.41
N LEU A 51 8.78 -1.23 -4.82
CA LEU A 51 9.78 -2.10 -5.43
C LEU A 51 10.30 -3.11 -4.40
N LEU A 52 10.68 -4.28 -4.89
CA LEU A 52 11.41 -5.24 -4.08
C LEU A 52 12.87 -4.80 -3.89
N MET A 53 13.41 -5.03 -2.70
CA MET A 53 14.84 -4.82 -2.44
C MET A 53 15.69 -5.85 -3.18
N ASP A 54 16.89 -5.42 -3.56
CA ASP A 54 17.92 -6.24 -4.19
C ASP A 54 19.30 -5.86 -3.63
N GLU A 55 20.37 -6.41 -4.17
CA GLU A 55 21.73 -5.95 -3.90
C GLU A 55 21.88 -4.45 -4.21
N PRO A 56 22.65 -3.69 -3.44
CA PRO A 56 22.67 -2.22 -3.48
C PRO A 56 22.79 -1.61 -4.87
N GLU A 57 23.69 -2.12 -5.71
CA GLU A 57 23.91 -1.56 -7.06
C GLU A 57 22.70 -1.80 -7.99
N ARG A 58 22.12 -3.00 -7.97
CA ARG A 58 20.94 -3.31 -8.78
C ARG A 58 19.73 -2.53 -8.34
N LEU A 59 19.53 -2.38 -7.01
CA LEU A 59 18.48 -1.55 -6.45
C LEU A 59 18.61 -0.10 -6.87
N LYS A 60 19.84 0.44 -6.83
CA LYS A 60 20.15 1.80 -7.27
C LYS A 60 19.76 2.03 -8.73
N ASP A 61 20.18 1.15 -9.63
CA ASP A 61 19.85 1.24 -11.06
C ASP A 61 18.34 1.18 -11.29
N HIS A 62 17.64 0.30 -10.59
CA HIS A 62 16.19 0.18 -10.69
C HIS A 62 15.49 1.44 -10.18
N LEU A 63 15.88 1.98 -9.02
CA LEU A 63 15.34 3.22 -8.47
C LEU A 63 15.56 4.41 -9.40
N LEU A 64 16.74 4.53 -10.02
CA LEU A 64 17.02 5.58 -11.00
C LEU A 64 16.11 5.48 -12.23
N SER A 65 15.86 4.27 -12.72
CA SER A 65 14.95 4.03 -13.85
C SER A 65 13.51 4.43 -13.54
N VAL A 66 13.03 4.12 -12.32
CA VAL A 66 11.69 4.48 -11.85
C VAL A 66 11.58 5.98 -11.57
N LYS A 67 12.61 6.59 -10.99
CA LYS A 67 12.69 8.06 -10.80
C LYS A 67 12.59 8.80 -12.13
N ALA A 68 13.19 8.28 -13.19
CA ALA A 68 13.11 8.85 -14.54
C ALA A 68 11.69 8.80 -15.13
N GLN A 69 10.81 7.95 -14.63
CA GLN A 69 9.39 7.90 -15.00
C GLN A 69 8.54 8.99 -14.31
N GLY A 70 9.13 9.77 -13.40
CA GLY A 70 8.47 10.91 -12.74
C GLY A 70 8.03 10.67 -11.29
N PHE A 71 8.25 9.49 -10.72
CA PHE A 71 7.96 9.25 -9.31
C PHE A 71 8.80 10.14 -8.38
N ARG A 72 8.20 10.54 -7.25
CA ARG A 72 8.80 11.41 -6.21
C ARG A 72 8.77 10.78 -4.82
N ALA A 73 8.18 9.60 -4.69
CA ALA A 73 8.14 8.83 -3.47
C ALA A 73 8.41 7.35 -3.82
N PHE A 74 9.17 6.65 -2.97
CA PHE A 74 9.68 5.32 -3.24
C PHE A 74 9.59 4.47 -1.98
N LYS A 75 9.01 3.27 -2.08
CA LYS A 75 9.07 2.24 -1.05
C LYS A 75 9.92 1.09 -1.55
N ILE A 76 10.91 0.70 -0.77
CA ILE A 76 11.71 -0.50 -1.00
C ILE A 76 11.37 -1.52 0.08
N GLY A 77 11.18 -2.77 -0.31
CA GLY A 77 10.74 -3.77 0.65
C GLY A 77 11.26 -5.18 0.41
N TRP A 78 11.16 -6.00 1.45
CA TRP A 78 11.43 -7.43 1.40
C TRP A 78 12.88 -7.75 0.99
N GLY A 79 13.12 -8.81 0.20
CA GLY A 79 14.45 -9.19 -0.30
C GLY A 79 15.43 -9.57 0.81
N PRO A 80 16.69 -9.12 0.76
CA PRO A 80 17.73 -9.48 1.73
C PRO A 80 17.66 -8.70 3.06
N PHE A 81 16.85 -7.65 3.16
CA PHE A 81 16.77 -6.76 4.32
C PHE A 81 16.26 -7.51 5.57
N GLY A 82 16.95 -7.31 6.69
CA GLY A 82 16.63 -8.00 7.94
C GLY A 82 16.98 -9.49 7.96
N ARG A 83 17.56 -10.05 6.88
CA ARG A 83 17.81 -11.50 6.74
C ARG A 83 19.29 -11.86 6.73
N ARG A 84 20.18 -10.88 6.64
CA ARG A 84 21.64 -11.10 6.64
C ARG A 84 22.31 -10.48 7.86
N ASN A 85 22.60 -9.20 7.81
CA ASN A 85 23.23 -8.45 8.92
C ASN A 85 22.98 -6.94 8.76
N ALA A 86 23.19 -6.19 9.85
CA ALA A 86 22.94 -4.75 9.89
C ALA A 86 23.76 -3.94 8.85
N ALA A 87 24.98 -4.35 8.54
CA ALA A 87 25.80 -3.65 7.53
C ALA A 87 25.22 -3.80 6.11
N THR A 88 24.62 -4.98 5.80
CA THR A 88 23.90 -5.18 4.54
C THR A 88 22.63 -4.32 4.50
N ASP A 89 21.86 -4.31 5.60
CA ASP A 89 20.64 -3.52 5.70
C ASP A 89 20.94 -2.03 5.48
N GLU A 90 21.96 -1.51 6.14
CA GLU A 90 22.39 -0.14 5.98
C GLU A 90 22.90 0.16 4.56
N ALA A 91 23.67 -0.74 3.93
CA ALA A 91 24.17 -0.56 2.56
C ALA A 91 23.01 -0.45 1.55
N ILE A 92 21.95 -1.23 1.71
CA ILE A 92 20.73 -1.18 0.88
C ILE A 92 20.05 0.19 1.02
N VAL A 93 19.82 0.65 2.25
CA VAL A 93 19.14 1.91 2.53
C VAL A 93 19.96 3.11 2.02
N ARG A 94 21.26 3.08 2.23
CA ARG A 94 22.19 4.11 1.72
C ARG A 94 22.13 4.20 0.19
N ALA A 95 22.24 3.07 -0.51
CA ALA A 95 22.15 3.02 -1.96
C ALA A 95 20.80 3.56 -2.46
N ALA A 96 19.71 3.22 -1.78
CA ALA A 96 18.39 3.74 -2.11
C ALA A 96 18.30 5.26 -1.91
N ARG A 97 18.77 5.78 -0.78
CA ARG A 97 18.78 7.23 -0.52
C ARG A 97 19.65 7.99 -1.52
N GLU A 98 20.81 7.46 -1.89
CA GLU A 98 21.66 8.05 -2.94
C GLU A 98 20.96 8.11 -4.30
N ALA A 99 20.21 7.03 -4.67
CA ALA A 99 19.49 6.97 -5.94
C ALA A 99 18.34 7.96 -6.00
N VAL A 100 17.49 7.97 -4.96
CA VAL A 100 16.29 8.80 -4.98
C VAL A 100 16.60 10.28 -4.71
N GLY A 101 17.68 10.59 -3.98
CA GLY A 101 18.07 11.96 -3.59
C GLY A 101 17.34 12.44 -2.33
N PRO A 102 17.81 13.52 -1.69
CA PRO A 102 17.25 14.02 -0.42
C PRO A 102 15.87 14.65 -0.58
N GLU A 103 15.49 15.07 -1.78
CA GLU A 103 14.23 15.75 -2.07
C GLU A 103 13.02 14.79 -2.17
N ASN A 104 13.28 13.49 -2.31
CA ASN A 104 12.23 12.50 -2.51
C ASN A 104 11.97 11.67 -1.24
N ARG A 105 10.73 11.26 -1.05
CA ARG A 105 10.34 10.41 0.07
C ARG A 105 10.87 8.99 -0.15
N LEU A 106 11.52 8.42 0.87
CA LEU A 106 11.97 7.03 0.89
C LEU A 106 11.30 6.31 2.05
N MET A 107 10.66 5.19 1.78
CA MET A 107 10.03 4.31 2.75
C MET A 107 10.71 2.95 2.72
N VAL A 108 10.74 2.27 3.86
CA VAL A 108 11.36 0.95 4.02
C VAL A 108 10.36 -0.02 4.62
N ASP A 109 10.15 -1.13 3.92
CA ASP A 109 9.31 -2.24 4.35
C ASP A 109 10.19 -3.46 4.67
N ALA A 110 10.16 -3.93 5.90
CA ALA A 110 10.93 -5.09 6.31
C ALA A 110 10.30 -6.41 5.86
N GLY A 111 9.00 -6.43 5.56
CA GLY A 111 8.27 -7.66 5.24
C GLY A 111 8.18 -8.60 6.43
N GLY A 112 7.87 -8.08 7.61
CA GLY A 112 7.74 -8.87 8.84
C GLY A 112 6.53 -9.81 8.84
N SER A 113 5.65 -9.71 7.86
CA SER A 113 4.58 -10.66 7.58
C SER A 113 5.07 -11.98 6.94
N ASP A 114 6.33 -12.05 6.53
CA ASP A 114 6.95 -13.29 6.03
C ASP A 114 6.90 -14.39 7.11
N ALA A 115 6.42 -15.58 6.73
CA ALA A 115 6.32 -16.75 7.61
C ALA A 115 7.67 -17.18 8.26
N HIS A 116 8.78 -16.74 7.69
CA HIS A 116 10.13 -17.03 8.18
C HIS A 116 10.78 -15.84 8.90
N TRP A 117 10.03 -14.80 9.20
CA TRP A 117 10.53 -13.62 9.91
C TRP A 117 10.90 -13.97 11.35
N THR A 118 12.14 -13.71 11.76
CA THR A 118 12.69 -14.06 13.06
C THR A 118 13.14 -12.86 13.91
N ASN A 119 13.12 -11.65 13.32
CA ASN A 119 13.58 -10.46 14.02
C ASN A 119 12.51 -9.95 14.99
N GLY A 120 12.96 -9.56 16.18
CA GLY A 120 12.10 -9.01 17.21
C GLY A 120 12.38 -7.52 17.49
N TYR A 121 11.75 -7.02 18.55
CA TYR A 121 11.78 -5.61 18.97
C TYR A 121 13.17 -4.97 18.96
N ARG A 122 14.21 -5.65 19.48
CA ARG A 122 15.56 -5.08 19.56
C ARG A 122 16.13 -4.79 18.16
N TRP A 123 15.97 -5.72 17.22
CA TRP A 123 16.37 -5.49 15.83
C TRP A 123 15.58 -4.33 15.22
N ALA A 124 14.26 -4.35 15.35
CA ALA A 124 13.39 -3.31 14.82
C ALA A 124 13.75 -1.90 15.31
N LEU A 125 14.00 -1.75 16.63
CA LEU A 125 14.40 -0.46 17.19
C LEU A 125 15.77 0.00 16.73
N ASN A 126 16.76 -0.89 16.62
CA ASN A 126 18.09 -0.54 16.13
C ASN A 126 18.04 -0.18 14.64
N THR A 127 17.24 -0.90 13.87
CA THR A 127 17.00 -0.61 12.45
C THR A 127 16.29 0.75 12.30
N ALA A 128 15.25 1.04 13.07
CA ALA A 128 14.57 2.33 13.04
C ALA A 128 15.52 3.52 13.32
N LYS A 129 16.48 3.33 14.23
CA LYS A 129 17.52 4.36 14.48
C LYS A 129 18.43 4.55 13.28
N MET A 130 18.88 3.49 12.63
CA MET A 130 19.65 3.57 11.41
C MET A 130 18.85 4.24 10.29
N LEU A 131 17.58 3.90 10.12
CA LEU A 131 16.71 4.50 9.10
C LEU A 131 16.53 6.01 9.28
N ALA A 132 16.57 6.52 10.51
CA ALA A 132 16.51 7.95 10.78
C ALA A 132 17.71 8.71 10.22
N ASP A 133 18.92 8.12 10.20
CA ASP A 133 20.11 8.71 9.62
C ASP A 133 20.01 8.91 8.10
N TYR A 134 19.08 8.20 7.47
CA TYR A 134 18.80 8.27 6.02
C TYR A 134 17.47 8.98 5.71
N ASP A 135 16.86 9.69 6.65
CA ASP A 135 15.59 10.42 6.50
C ASP A 135 14.46 9.55 5.89
N VAL A 136 14.32 8.33 6.40
CA VAL A 136 13.27 7.40 5.97
C VAL A 136 11.92 7.88 6.49
N HIS A 137 10.93 7.96 5.59
CA HIS A 137 9.62 8.55 5.87
C HIS A 137 8.74 7.68 6.76
N TRP A 138 8.82 6.34 6.64
CA TRP A 138 8.28 5.37 7.58
C TRP A 138 9.01 4.02 7.49
N PHE A 139 8.88 3.24 8.55
CA PHE A 139 9.34 1.86 8.66
C PHE A 139 8.14 0.92 8.76
N GLU A 140 7.92 0.10 7.74
CA GLU A 140 6.77 -0.77 7.54
C GLU A 140 7.09 -2.20 7.96
N GLU A 141 6.11 -2.89 8.57
CA GLU A 141 6.16 -4.32 8.94
C GLU A 141 7.46 -4.76 9.62
N ALA A 142 7.95 -3.96 10.58
CA ALA A 142 9.21 -4.24 11.29
C ALA A 142 9.18 -5.53 12.13
N LEU A 143 8.00 -6.04 12.47
CA LEU A 143 7.74 -7.17 13.34
C LEU A 143 6.67 -8.09 12.73
N VAL A 144 6.55 -9.32 13.27
CA VAL A 144 5.45 -10.21 12.87
C VAL A 144 4.08 -9.58 13.16
N PRO A 145 3.05 -9.84 12.33
CA PRO A 145 1.77 -9.15 12.44
C PRO A 145 1.07 -9.26 13.80
N ASP A 146 1.31 -10.35 14.54
CA ASP A 146 0.67 -10.59 15.83
C ASP A 146 1.39 -9.92 17.02
N ALA A 147 2.52 -9.25 16.81
CA ALA A 147 3.35 -8.65 17.87
C ALA A 147 2.83 -7.28 18.35
N LEU A 148 1.54 -7.18 18.69
CA LEU A 148 0.87 -5.94 19.07
C LEU A 148 1.64 -5.15 20.14
N GLU A 149 2.02 -5.79 21.24
CA GLU A 149 2.71 -5.11 22.35
C GLU A 149 4.09 -4.57 21.95
N ASP A 150 4.80 -5.29 21.10
CA ASP A 150 6.10 -4.88 20.61
C ASP A 150 5.98 -3.76 19.53
N PHE A 151 4.91 -3.74 18.73
CA PHE A 151 4.61 -2.59 17.87
C PHE A 151 4.31 -1.32 18.68
N VAL A 152 3.53 -1.42 19.76
CA VAL A 152 3.27 -0.29 20.65
C VAL A 152 4.59 0.28 21.20
N LYS A 153 5.45 -0.58 21.74
CA LYS A 153 6.78 -0.16 22.27
C LYS A 153 7.67 0.41 21.14
N LEU A 154 7.64 -0.20 19.97
CA LEU A 154 8.45 0.26 18.84
C LEU A 154 8.01 1.65 18.40
N ARG A 155 6.72 1.88 18.25
CA ARG A 155 6.17 3.19 17.89
C ARG A 155 6.53 4.26 18.92
N GLU A 156 6.52 3.94 20.23
CA GLU A 156 6.87 4.89 21.30
C GLU A 156 8.35 5.30 21.29
N HIS A 157 9.25 4.42 20.82
CA HIS A 157 10.69 4.64 20.91
C HIS A 157 11.38 4.85 19.55
N SER A 158 10.67 4.64 18.46
CA SER A 158 11.22 4.80 17.12
C SER A 158 11.38 6.28 16.75
N PRO A 159 12.53 6.69 16.21
CA PRO A 159 12.70 8.03 15.66
C PRO A 159 12.03 8.23 14.29
N VAL A 160 11.59 7.14 13.63
CA VAL A 160 10.85 7.18 12.36
C VAL A 160 9.43 6.66 12.56
N PRO A 161 8.43 7.15 11.84
CA PRO A 161 7.06 6.63 11.91
C PRO A 161 6.99 5.14 11.63
N ILE A 162 6.15 4.43 12.37
CA ILE A 162 5.92 2.99 12.22
C ILE A 162 4.61 2.75 11.48
N SER A 163 4.65 1.86 10.50
CA SER A 163 3.47 1.51 9.70
C SER A 163 3.28 -0.01 9.57
N GLY A 164 2.06 -0.40 9.20
CA GLY A 164 1.71 -1.80 8.97
C GLY A 164 0.21 -2.03 8.85
N GLY A 165 -0.16 -3.29 8.66
CA GLY A 165 -1.56 -3.71 8.63
C GLY A 165 -2.03 -4.36 7.33
N GLU A 166 -1.17 -4.52 6.32
CA GLU A 166 -1.53 -5.07 5.00
C GLU A 166 -2.09 -6.50 5.04
N VAL A 167 -1.69 -7.29 6.03
CA VAL A 167 -2.15 -8.68 6.19
C VAL A 167 -3.35 -8.81 7.12
N LEU A 168 -3.73 -7.75 7.82
CA LEU A 168 -4.92 -7.76 8.67
C LEU A 168 -6.19 -7.77 7.82
N THR A 169 -7.17 -8.54 8.25
CA THR A 169 -8.46 -8.67 7.54
C THR A 169 -9.60 -8.20 8.41
N ARG A 170 -10.56 -7.47 7.84
CA ARG A 170 -11.73 -6.92 8.52
C ARG A 170 -11.36 -5.97 9.68
N ARG A 171 -12.19 -4.97 9.95
CA ARG A 171 -11.96 -3.99 11.03
C ARG A 171 -11.71 -4.60 12.42
N GLN A 172 -12.26 -5.81 12.70
CA GLN A 172 -12.08 -6.45 13.99
C GLN A 172 -10.63 -6.87 14.26
N SER A 173 -9.84 -7.15 13.22
CA SER A 173 -8.42 -7.42 13.36
C SER A 173 -7.61 -6.13 13.54
N PHE A 174 -8.08 -5.02 12.98
CA PHE A 174 -7.45 -3.70 13.15
C PHE A 174 -7.74 -3.06 14.51
N GLN A 175 -8.90 -3.33 15.09
CA GLN A 175 -9.37 -2.68 16.32
C GLN A 175 -8.31 -2.68 17.45
N PRO A 176 -7.68 -3.81 17.82
CA PRO A 176 -6.69 -3.83 18.89
C PRO A 176 -5.48 -2.92 18.60
N PHE A 177 -5.02 -2.86 17.35
CA PHE A 177 -3.90 -2.03 16.94
C PHE A 177 -4.24 -0.54 16.96
N LEU A 178 -5.46 -0.17 16.57
CA LEU A 178 -5.93 1.20 16.60
C LEU A 178 -6.13 1.69 18.03
N GLU A 179 -6.76 0.90 18.89
CA GLU A 179 -6.99 1.24 20.30
C GLU A 179 -5.68 1.37 21.08
N ALA A 180 -4.72 0.49 20.84
CA ALA A 180 -3.39 0.52 21.43
C ALA A 180 -2.46 1.55 20.80
N ARG A 181 -2.86 2.17 19.68
CA ARG A 181 -2.02 3.08 18.87
C ARG A 181 -0.67 2.44 18.50
N ALA A 182 -0.72 1.22 17.99
CA ALA A 182 0.46 0.44 17.65
C ALA A 182 1.22 0.98 16.44
N PHE A 183 0.56 1.80 15.61
CA PHE A 183 1.12 2.39 14.39
C PHE A 183 0.90 3.90 14.34
N ASP A 184 1.77 4.61 13.64
CA ASP A 184 1.56 5.99 13.21
C ASP A 184 0.77 6.05 11.90
N ILE A 185 0.94 5.02 11.05
CA ILE A 185 0.30 4.87 9.75
C ILE A 185 -0.29 3.46 9.68
N ILE A 186 -1.59 3.37 9.40
CA ILE A 186 -2.26 2.09 9.17
C ILE A 186 -2.45 1.86 7.67
N GLN A 187 -2.14 0.64 7.21
CA GLN A 187 -2.07 0.30 5.79
C GLN A 187 -2.96 -0.92 5.45
N PRO A 188 -4.30 -0.80 5.55
CA PRO A 188 -5.18 -1.85 5.06
C PRO A 188 -5.07 -1.97 3.53
N ASP A 189 -5.28 -3.19 3.01
CA ASP A 189 -5.35 -3.45 1.57
C ASP A 189 -6.80 -3.67 1.15
N VAL A 190 -7.31 -2.83 0.26
CA VAL A 190 -8.70 -2.87 -0.21
C VAL A 190 -9.09 -4.22 -0.81
N THR A 191 -8.12 -4.97 -1.36
CA THR A 191 -8.34 -6.30 -1.94
C THR A 191 -8.27 -7.44 -0.93
N LYS A 192 -7.83 -7.16 0.32
CA LYS A 192 -7.66 -8.16 1.38
C LYS A 192 -8.61 -7.93 2.56
N VAL A 193 -8.94 -6.67 2.86
CA VAL A 193 -9.59 -6.27 4.12
C VAL A 193 -11.11 -6.49 4.16
N GLY A 194 -11.76 -6.65 3.03
CA GLY A 194 -13.22 -6.72 2.88
C GLY A 194 -13.78 -5.65 1.96
N GLY A 195 -12.93 -5.07 1.11
CA GLY A 195 -13.27 -4.09 0.10
C GLY A 195 -13.36 -2.66 0.61
N ILE A 196 -13.84 -1.79 -0.25
CA ILE A 196 -14.00 -0.34 0.00
C ILE A 196 -14.88 -0.08 1.23
N SER A 197 -15.96 -0.86 1.40
CA SER A 197 -16.91 -0.68 2.51
C SER A 197 -16.25 -0.90 3.88
N GLU A 198 -15.34 -1.84 3.99
CA GLU A 198 -14.69 -2.15 5.26
C GLU A 198 -13.47 -1.24 5.47
N GLU A 199 -12.69 -1.00 4.43
CA GLU A 199 -11.52 -0.13 4.50
C GLU A 199 -11.87 1.30 4.88
N ARG A 200 -12.96 1.86 4.32
CA ARG A 200 -13.49 3.17 4.71
C ARG A 200 -13.75 3.27 6.22
N ARG A 201 -14.28 2.21 6.83
CA ARG A 201 -14.54 2.17 8.28
C ARG A 201 -13.27 2.13 9.10
N ILE A 202 -12.27 1.36 8.64
CA ILE A 202 -10.95 1.32 9.28
C ILE A 202 -10.31 2.69 9.21
N ALA A 203 -10.33 3.35 8.04
CA ALA A 203 -9.77 4.70 7.86
C ALA A 203 -10.42 5.73 8.77
N TRP A 204 -11.76 5.71 8.95
CA TRP A 204 -12.45 6.60 9.88
C TRP A 204 -12.04 6.33 11.33
N THR A 205 -12.01 5.06 11.75
CA THR A 205 -11.59 4.71 13.10
C THR A 205 -10.13 5.11 13.34
N ALA A 206 -9.23 4.88 12.38
CA ALA A 206 -7.83 5.30 12.47
C ALA A 206 -7.71 6.82 12.72
N ARG A 207 -8.46 7.62 11.97
CA ARG A 207 -8.51 9.07 12.14
C ARG A 207 -8.97 9.50 13.53
N GLU A 208 -9.98 8.83 14.10
CA GLU A 208 -10.47 9.09 15.47
C GLU A 208 -9.38 8.80 16.52
N HIS A 209 -8.46 7.88 16.24
CA HIS A 209 -7.29 7.57 17.08
C HIS A 209 -6.04 8.42 16.76
N GLY A 210 -6.12 9.34 15.77
CA GLY A 210 -4.98 10.16 15.33
C GLY A 210 -3.93 9.37 14.55
N ILE A 211 -4.31 8.26 13.92
CA ILE A 211 -3.47 7.41 13.09
C ILE A 211 -3.75 7.76 11.62
N ARG A 212 -2.69 7.96 10.83
CA ARG A 212 -2.83 8.22 9.40
C ARG A 212 -3.26 6.96 8.67
N PHE A 213 -4.15 7.13 7.68
CA PHE A 213 -4.52 6.08 6.75
C PHE A 213 -3.80 6.28 5.41
N ILE A 214 -3.06 5.27 4.96
CA ILE A 214 -2.45 5.17 3.64
C ILE A 214 -2.70 3.76 3.14
N PRO A 215 -3.42 3.54 2.02
CA PRO A 215 -3.74 2.19 1.57
C PRO A 215 -2.48 1.43 1.12
N HIS A 216 -2.43 0.13 1.44
CA HIS A 216 -1.50 -0.81 0.84
C HIS A 216 -2.02 -1.23 -0.54
N GLY A 217 -1.13 -1.34 -1.54
CA GLY A 217 -1.54 -1.55 -2.93
C GLY A 217 -0.72 -2.55 -3.74
N TRP A 218 -0.23 -3.63 -3.13
CA TRP A 218 0.42 -4.71 -3.90
C TRP A 218 -0.65 -5.60 -4.56
N ASN A 219 -1.35 -5.04 -5.57
CA ASN A 219 -2.54 -5.64 -6.16
C ASN A 219 -2.63 -5.38 -7.68
N THR A 220 -3.79 -4.99 -8.21
CA THR A 220 -4.03 -4.77 -9.63
C THR A 220 -4.50 -3.34 -9.90
N ALA A 221 -4.61 -2.95 -11.18
CA ALA A 221 -5.17 -1.66 -11.57
C ALA A 221 -6.58 -1.40 -11.00
N VAL A 222 -7.36 -2.45 -10.73
CA VAL A 222 -8.68 -2.33 -10.09
C VAL A 222 -8.54 -1.93 -8.62
N GLY A 223 -7.61 -2.56 -7.89
CA GLY A 223 -7.30 -2.19 -6.51
C GLY A 223 -6.75 -0.76 -6.44
N LEU A 224 -5.79 -0.42 -7.29
CA LEU A 224 -5.25 0.95 -7.36
C LEU A 224 -6.35 2.00 -7.60
N ALA A 225 -7.33 1.71 -8.47
CA ALA A 225 -8.47 2.62 -8.67
C ALA A 225 -9.31 2.79 -7.40
N ALA A 226 -9.56 1.69 -6.67
CA ALA A 226 -10.28 1.75 -5.39
C ALA A 226 -9.50 2.58 -4.35
N ASP A 227 -8.18 2.39 -4.25
CA ASP A 227 -7.30 3.15 -3.35
C ASP A 227 -7.28 4.64 -3.71
N LEU A 228 -7.25 4.99 -5.00
CA LEU A 228 -7.36 6.38 -5.47
C LEU A 228 -8.69 7.03 -5.05
N HIS A 229 -9.79 6.30 -5.16
CA HIS A 229 -11.10 6.80 -4.71
C HIS A 229 -11.18 6.94 -3.20
N LEU A 230 -10.62 5.99 -2.43
CA LEU A 230 -10.49 6.10 -0.98
C LEU A 230 -9.63 7.30 -0.60
N ALA A 231 -8.43 7.44 -1.19
CA ALA A 231 -7.56 8.59 -0.94
C ALA A 231 -8.24 9.93 -1.25
N SER A 232 -9.13 9.98 -2.25
CA SER A 232 -9.88 11.20 -2.55
C SER A 232 -10.89 11.58 -1.46
N ALA A 233 -11.38 10.60 -0.72
CA ALA A 233 -12.39 10.78 0.33
C ALA A 233 -11.80 11.11 1.70
N PHE A 234 -10.47 10.96 1.86
CA PHE A 234 -9.75 11.24 3.11
C PHE A 234 -8.73 12.37 2.87
N PRO A 235 -8.94 13.58 3.44
CA PRO A 235 -8.06 14.73 3.20
C PRO A 235 -6.59 14.48 3.56
N GLU A 236 -6.34 13.73 4.62
CA GLU A 236 -5.03 13.41 5.16
C GLU A 236 -4.28 12.28 4.44
N THR A 237 -4.94 11.51 3.57
CA THR A 237 -4.30 10.46 2.74
C THR A 237 -3.63 11.11 1.55
N ASP A 238 -2.35 11.36 1.64
CA ASP A 238 -1.54 12.08 0.65
C ASP A 238 -0.73 11.17 -0.28
N LEU A 239 -0.70 9.88 0.00
CA LEU A 239 0.03 8.86 -0.73
C LEU A 239 -0.86 7.66 -1.09
N VAL A 240 -0.57 7.02 -2.21
CA VAL A 240 -1.08 5.70 -2.60
C VAL A 240 0.05 4.83 -3.12
N GLU A 241 -0.06 3.53 -2.94
CA GLU A 241 0.92 2.58 -3.44
C GLU A 241 0.76 2.35 -4.94
N TYR A 242 1.88 2.33 -5.66
CA TYR A 242 1.95 1.97 -7.07
C TYR A 242 2.98 0.86 -7.26
N LEU A 243 2.51 -0.35 -7.50
CA LEU A 243 3.39 -1.49 -7.81
C LEU A 243 4.00 -1.31 -9.21
N THR A 244 5.28 -0.94 -9.25
CA THR A 244 5.97 -0.65 -10.51
C THR A 244 6.34 -1.93 -11.27
N GLY A 245 6.25 -1.87 -12.60
CA GLY A 245 6.64 -2.99 -13.47
C GLY A 245 5.70 -4.19 -13.41
N SER A 246 4.49 -4.03 -12.90
CA SER A 246 3.49 -5.07 -12.84
C SER A 246 2.53 -4.97 -14.04
N PRO A 247 2.44 -6.01 -14.88
CA PRO A 247 1.49 -6.00 -15.99
C PRO A 247 0.03 -5.93 -15.51
N PHE A 248 -0.25 -6.36 -14.27
CA PHE A 248 -1.57 -6.23 -13.65
C PHE A 248 -1.93 -4.79 -13.27
N ILE A 249 -0.96 -3.90 -13.18
CA ILE A 249 -1.17 -2.45 -13.04
C ILE A 249 -1.15 -1.79 -14.42
N ASP A 250 -0.15 -2.12 -15.24
CA ASP A 250 0.19 -1.30 -16.41
C ASP A 250 -0.58 -1.71 -17.68
N GLU A 251 -1.01 -2.99 -17.82
CA GLU A 251 -1.56 -3.52 -19.06
C GLU A 251 -3.08 -3.79 -19.04
N ILE A 252 -3.67 -4.15 -17.88
CA ILE A 252 -5.05 -4.65 -17.84
C ILE A 252 -6.15 -3.60 -18.01
N THR A 253 -5.77 -2.31 -18.12
CA THR A 253 -6.71 -1.21 -18.34
C THR A 253 -6.39 -0.42 -19.60
N GLN A 254 -7.44 0.02 -20.30
CA GLN A 254 -7.28 0.85 -21.49
C GLN A 254 -6.67 2.21 -21.10
N GLY A 255 -5.57 2.58 -21.79
CA GLY A 255 -4.86 3.84 -21.57
C GLY A 255 -3.85 3.82 -20.42
N GLY A 256 -3.86 2.79 -19.56
CA GLY A 256 -2.94 2.65 -18.44
C GLY A 256 -2.96 3.82 -17.45
N TRP A 257 -2.08 3.78 -16.47
CA TRP A 257 -1.89 4.86 -15.50
C TRP A 257 -0.77 5.80 -15.96
N LYS A 258 -0.99 7.11 -15.83
CA LYS A 258 0.00 8.12 -16.23
C LYS A 258 0.16 9.15 -15.13
N LEU A 259 1.39 9.39 -14.75
CA LEU A 259 1.73 10.52 -13.88
C LEU A 259 1.58 11.83 -14.65
N ASP A 260 1.11 12.86 -13.97
CA ASP A 260 1.16 14.22 -14.50
C ASP A 260 2.58 14.83 -14.41
N ALA A 261 2.74 16.07 -14.85
CA ALA A 261 4.04 16.75 -14.86
C ALA A 261 4.65 16.95 -13.46
N ASP A 262 3.82 16.90 -12.41
CA ASP A 262 4.25 17.01 -11.02
C ASP A 262 4.54 15.64 -10.37
N GLY A 263 4.39 14.54 -11.13
CA GLY A 263 4.54 13.17 -10.62
C GLY A 263 3.35 12.67 -9.82
N MET A 264 2.17 13.25 -10.01
CA MET A 264 0.93 12.88 -9.33
C MET A 264 0.07 11.97 -10.22
N LEU A 265 -0.72 11.08 -9.59
CA LEU A 265 -1.77 10.32 -10.28
C LEU A 265 -3.09 11.08 -10.23
N PRO A 266 -3.71 11.37 -11.38
CA PRO A 266 -5.08 11.84 -11.44
C PRO A 266 -6.05 10.79 -10.91
N ILE A 267 -6.99 11.21 -10.07
CA ILE A 267 -8.05 10.34 -9.56
C ILE A 267 -9.15 10.23 -10.63
N PRO A 268 -9.61 9.00 -10.98
CA PRO A 268 -10.62 8.82 -12.01
C PRO A 268 -11.90 9.63 -11.76
N THR A 269 -12.47 10.20 -12.81
CA THR A 269 -13.68 11.06 -12.75
C THR A 269 -14.90 10.40 -13.39
N ALA A 270 -14.71 9.36 -14.19
CA ALA A 270 -15.82 8.64 -14.81
C ALA A 270 -16.62 7.84 -13.76
N PRO A 271 -17.91 7.52 -14.04
CA PRO A 271 -18.75 6.76 -13.13
C PRO A 271 -18.13 5.40 -12.71
N GLY A 272 -18.40 4.99 -11.49
CA GLY A 272 -17.81 3.78 -10.90
C GLY A 272 -16.37 4.01 -10.48
N LEU A 273 -15.53 3.01 -10.70
CA LEU A 273 -14.08 3.09 -10.53
C LEU A 273 -13.39 3.93 -11.62
N GLY A 274 -14.14 4.30 -12.67
CA GLY A 274 -13.62 5.08 -13.76
C GLY A 274 -12.64 4.36 -14.66
N LEU A 275 -12.65 3.02 -14.64
CA LEU A 275 -11.80 2.15 -15.44
C LEU A 275 -12.57 1.50 -16.59
N THR A 276 -11.84 1.22 -17.68
CA THR A 276 -12.24 0.29 -18.72
C THR A 276 -11.16 -0.79 -18.81
N LEU A 277 -11.56 -2.05 -18.65
CA LEU A 277 -10.63 -3.17 -18.77
C LEU A 277 -10.23 -3.38 -20.25
N ASP A 278 -8.96 -3.66 -20.47
CA ASP A 278 -8.49 -4.19 -21.74
C ASP A 278 -8.75 -5.70 -21.74
N GLN A 279 -9.77 -6.13 -22.52
CA GLN A 279 -10.22 -7.52 -22.51
C GLN A 279 -9.15 -8.48 -23.02
N ASP A 280 -8.34 -8.09 -24.00
CA ASP A 280 -7.31 -8.95 -24.56
C ASP A 280 -6.14 -9.11 -23.58
N ALA A 281 -5.75 -8.01 -22.92
CA ALA A 281 -4.75 -8.08 -21.85
C ALA A 281 -5.24 -8.93 -20.67
N VAL A 282 -6.50 -8.78 -20.25
CA VAL A 282 -7.07 -9.61 -19.16
C VAL A 282 -7.09 -11.09 -19.56
N ARG A 283 -7.54 -11.45 -20.80
CA ARG A 283 -7.52 -12.84 -21.28
C ARG A 283 -6.12 -13.45 -21.29
N LYS A 284 -5.09 -12.66 -21.61
CA LYS A 284 -3.68 -13.08 -21.57
C LYS A 284 -3.27 -13.62 -20.18
N TYR A 285 -3.85 -13.09 -19.11
CA TYR A 285 -3.47 -13.41 -17.72
C TYR A 285 -4.46 -14.35 -17.00
N THR A 286 -5.56 -14.78 -17.63
CA THR A 286 -6.62 -15.59 -16.99
C THR A 286 -6.50 -17.09 -17.23
N ASN A 287 -5.36 -17.60 -17.70
CA ASN A 287 -5.11 -19.03 -17.91
C ASN A 287 -6.24 -19.76 -18.69
N GLY A 288 -6.81 -19.10 -19.71
CA GLY A 288 -7.85 -19.65 -20.55
C GLY A 288 -9.28 -19.57 -20.01
N ILE A 289 -9.48 -18.91 -18.88
CA ILE A 289 -10.84 -18.59 -18.39
C ILE A 289 -11.34 -17.35 -19.12
N ASP A 290 -12.44 -17.46 -19.86
CA ASP A 290 -13.08 -16.30 -20.47
C ASP A 290 -13.98 -15.61 -19.43
N LEU A 291 -13.55 -14.44 -18.96
CA LEU A 291 -14.30 -13.61 -18.01
C LEU A 291 -15.35 -12.72 -18.68
N PHE A 292 -15.46 -12.74 -20.00
CA PHE A 292 -16.32 -11.84 -20.78
C PHE A 292 -17.37 -12.58 -21.64
N SER A 293 -17.43 -13.91 -21.51
CA SER A 293 -18.44 -14.76 -22.20
C SER A 293 -19.79 -14.77 -21.48
#